data_3f2b5137f763246bebe569278ce57743
#
_entry.id   3f2b5137f763246bebe569278ce57743
#
_cell.length_a   1.000
_cell.length_b   1.000
_cell.length_c   1.000
_cell.angle_alpha   90.00
_cell.angle_beta   90.00
_cell.angle_gamma   90.00
#
_symmetry.space_group_name_H-M   'P 1'
#
loop_
_entity.id
_entity.type
_entity.pdbx_description
1 polymer ?
#
loop_
_entity_poly.entity_id
_entity_poly.type
_entity_poly.pdbx_seq_one_letter_code
_entity_poly.pdbx_strand_id
1 'polypeptide(L)'
;MYDVIIIGAGVSGAATARELSRYKVKACVIEKEEDVCCGTSKANSAIVHAGYDAAEGSLMAKLNVRGNQMMEQLSKDLDFPFKKNGSLVVCLHEEDMPNLQALYNRGVANGVKELRILNCKELKEMEPNISDQAYAALYAPTAGIVCPFNLDIAMAENANVNGVEFKFDTEVTDLKPIDEGWEIHTNNGVFQTRYVVNAAGVYADKFHNMVSEKKIHITPRRGDYCLLDKSAGSHVSKTIFALPGKYGKGILVAPTVHGNLILGPTAIDIEDKEGTNTTREGLDQVIERAEMNVKNIPLRQVITSFAGLRAHEDGHEFLIGEVEDAKGFIDCAGIESPGLTSAPAIGEMVAQILKEKMNLEEKEDFIATRKGVLDPNTLSKEERMELIKEKPEYGNIICRCEMVTEGEIMDAINRPLGAKSLDGVKRRTRAGMGRCQAGFCSPRTMEILARERHVSMFEITKSGGDSKIVTGTNKDSL
;
A
#
# COMPACT_ATOMS: atom_id res chain seq x y z
N MET A 1 -2.10 -28.21 12.49
CA MET A 1 -1.58 -27.08 13.25
C MET A 1 -0.54 -26.34 12.41
N TYR A 2 -0.57 -25.02 12.36
CA TYR A 2 0.46 -24.18 11.74
C TYR A 2 1.55 -23.83 12.76
N ASP A 3 2.72 -23.44 12.29
CA ASP A 3 3.73 -22.82 13.14
C ASP A 3 3.41 -21.35 13.39
N VAL A 4 3.00 -20.62 12.33
CA VAL A 4 2.65 -19.22 12.40
C VAL A 4 1.39 -18.94 11.59
N ILE A 5 0.42 -18.23 12.19
CA ILE A 5 -0.69 -17.61 11.46
C ILE A 5 -0.57 -16.10 11.54
N ILE A 6 -0.64 -15.44 10.39
CA ILE A 6 -0.63 -13.99 10.23
C ILE A 6 -2.06 -13.53 9.97
N ILE A 7 -2.59 -12.61 10.77
CA ILE A 7 -3.91 -12.02 10.61
C ILE A 7 -3.80 -10.73 9.79
N GLY A 8 -4.34 -10.74 8.58
CA GLY A 8 -4.33 -9.62 7.65
C GLY A 8 -3.32 -9.75 6.52
N ALA A 9 -3.78 -9.55 5.27
CA ALA A 9 -2.98 -9.58 4.04
C ALA A 9 -2.76 -8.17 3.46
N GLY A 10 -2.62 -7.16 4.32
CA GLY A 10 -2.08 -5.87 3.96
C GLY A 10 -0.54 -5.89 3.92
N VAL A 11 0.07 -4.76 3.56
CA VAL A 11 1.51 -4.67 3.29
C VAL A 11 2.41 -5.19 4.43
N SER A 12 2.01 -5.03 5.70
CA SER A 12 2.78 -5.56 6.84
C SER A 12 2.67 -7.07 6.96
N GLY A 13 1.48 -7.64 6.76
CA GLY A 13 1.26 -9.09 6.75
C GLY A 13 1.94 -9.77 5.58
N ALA A 14 1.84 -9.18 4.37
CA ALA A 14 2.51 -9.69 3.16
C ALA A 14 4.05 -9.64 3.29
N ALA A 15 4.61 -8.56 3.86
CA ALA A 15 6.04 -8.45 4.13
C ALA A 15 6.51 -9.50 5.13
N THR A 16 5.76 -9.69 6.22
CA THR A 16 6.04 -10.72 7.23
C THR A 16 5.98 -12.13 6.62
N ALA A 17 4.94 -12.41 5.83
CA ALA A 17 4.79 -13.69 5.14
C ALA A 17 5.96 -13.98 4.21
N ARG A 18 6.41 -12.97 3.44
CA ARG A 18 7.56 -13.09 2.55
C ARG A 18 8.85 -13.40 3.31
N GLU A 19 9.14 -12.67 4.36
CA GLU A 19 10.38 -12.89 5.11
C GLU A 19 10.36 -14.23 5.86
N LEU A 20 9.21 -14.65 6.41
CA LEU A 20 9.04 -15.98 7.00
C LEU A 20 9.19 -17.11 5.95
N SER A 21 8.76 -16.87 4.72
CA SER A 21 8.85 -17.88 3.65
C SER A 21 10.29 -18.29 3.29
N ARG A 22 11.29 -17.55 3.77
CA ARG A 22 12.72 -17.91 3.66
C ARG A 22 13.11 -19.10 4.53
N TYR A 23 12.29 -19.44 5.51
CA TYR A 23 12.58 -20.44 6.51
C TYR A 23 11.71 -21.69 6.35
N LYS A 24 12.16 -22.81 6.88
CA LYS A 24 11.39 -24.06 6.99
C LYS A 24 10.31 -23.89 8.06
N VAL A 25 9.21 -23.23 7.73
CA VAL A 25 8.10 -22.91 8.62
C VAL A 25 6.77 -23.12 7.90
N LYS A 26 5.79 -23.69 8.57
CA LYS A 26 4.43 -23.82 8.07
C LYS A 26 3.63 -22.60 8.46
N ALA A 27 3.57 -21.62 7.55
CA ALA A 27 2.89 -20.34 7.76
C ALA A 27 1.61 -20.22 6.94
N CYS A 28 0.64 -19.49 7.47
CA CYS A 28 -0.61 -19.15 6.80
C CYS A 28 -0.97 -17.69 7.06
N VAL A 29 -1.47 -16.99 6.03
CA VAL A 29 -2.10 -15.68 6.15
C VAL A 29 -3.61 -15.86 6.09
N ILE A 30 -4.33 -15.28 7.05
CA ILE A 30 -5.81 -15.25 7.08
C ILE A 30 -6.25 -13.81 6.80
N GLU A 31 -7.11 -13.63 5.77
CA GLU A 31 -7.62 -12.34 5.34
C GLU A 31 -9.15 -12.38 5.24
N LYS A 32 -9.81 -11.36 5.79
CA LYS A 32 -11.27 -11.25 5.74
C LYS A 32 -11.82 -10.95 4.35
N GLU A 33 -11.02 -10.26 3.55
CA GLU A 33 -11.38 -9.87 2.18
C GLU A 33 -11.04 -10.98 1.16
N GLU A 34 -11.52 -10.81 -0.07
CA GLU A 34 -11.31 -11.75 -1.18
C GLU A 34 -9.88 -11.83 -1.72
N ASP A 35 -9.03 -10.84 -1.37
CA ASP A 35 -7.72 -10.62 -1.99
C ASP A 35 -6.78 -9.90 -1.03
N VAL A 36 -5.52 -9.86 -1.37
CA VAL A 36 -4.50 -9.04 -0.70
C VAL A 36 -4.71 -7.55 -1.01
N CYS A 37 -4.11 -6.68 -0.20
CA CYS A 37 -4.13 -5.23 -0.45
C CYS A 37 -5.56 -4.64 -0.49
N CYS A 38 -6.45 -5.07 0.38
CA CYS A 38 -7.84 -4.59 0.41
C CYS A 38 -8.10 -3.48 1.44
N GLY A 39 -7.26 -3.33 2.46
CA GLY A 39 -7.36 -2.29 3.50
C GLY A 39 -6.61 -1.00 3.16
N THR A 40 -5.95 -0.41 4.16
CA THR A 40 -5.15 0.83 4.06
C THR A 40 -4.03 0.75 3.00
N SER A 41 -3.52 -0.44 2.74
CA SER A 41 -2.46 -0.67 1.74
C SER A 41 -2.86 -0.23 0.33
N LYS A 42 -4.15 -0.27 -0.04
CA LYS A 42 -4.64 0.23 -1.34
C LYS A 42 -4.97 1.71 -1.37
N ALA A 43 -5.05 2.40 -0.22
CA ALA A 43 -5.58 3.76 -0.11
C ALA A 43 -4.65 4.65 0.73
N ASN A 44 -3.54 5.06 0.12
CA ASN A 44 -2.49 5.88 0.73
C ASN A 44 -1.82 6.79 -0.32
N SER A 45 -0.81 7.55 0.10
CA SER A 45 -0.08 8.50 -0.76
C SER A 45 0.94 7.84 -1.70
N ALA A 46 1.20 6.55 -1.59
CA ALA A 46 2.18 5.81 -2.41
C ALA A 46 3.64 6.33 -2.28
N ILE A 47 3.98 6.92 -1.13
CA ILE A 47 5.29 7.54 -0.90
C ILE A 47 6.24 6.56 -0.20
N VAL A 48 7.47 6.53 -0.69
CA VAL A 48 8.63 5.95 0.00
C VAL A 48 9.36 7.09 0.71
N HIS A 49 9.06 7.26 2.01
CA HIS A 49 9.60 8.33 2.83
C HIS A 49 11.10 8.18 3.08
N ALA A 50 11.85 9.28 3.10
CA ALA A 50 13.29 9.26 3.35
C ALA A 50 13.64 8.92 4.81
N GLY A 51 12.80 9.33 5.80
CA GLY A 51 13.02 9.03 7.22
C GLY A 51 13.31 10.24 8.12
N TYR A 52 13.12 11.47 7.62
CA TYR A 52 13.43 12.70 8.38
C TYR A 52 12.36 13.11 9.40
N ASP A 53 11.15 12.56 9.33
CA ASP A 53 10.00 13.07 10.07
C ASP A 53 9.76 12.39 11.44
N ALA A 54 10.01 11.08 11.53
CA ALA A 54 9.82 10.33 12.77
C ALA A 54 10.80 10.76 13.87
N ALA A 55 10.36 10.67 15.13
CA ALA A 55 11.18 11.04 16.28
C ALA A 55 12.51 10.28 16.31
N GLU A 56 13.59 10.98 16.68
CA GLU A 56 14.91 10.38 16.76
C GLU A 56 14.93 9.18 17.72
N GLY A 57 15.53 8.08 17.28
CA GLY A 57 15.68 6.86 18.08
C GLY A 57 14.43 5.97 18.14
N SER A 58 13.26 6.46 17.69
CA SER A 58 12.01 5.68 17.65
C SER A 58 12.12 4.45 16.76
N LEU A 59 11.27 3.46 17.00
CA LEU A 59 11.17 2.28 16.13
C LEU A 59 10.69 2.69 14.73
N MET A 60 9.74 3.62 14.67
CA MET A 60 9.23 4.21 13.43
C MET A 60 10.37 4.81 12.58
N ALA A 61 11.30 5.58 13.19
CA ALA A 61 12.44 6.16 12.47
C ALA A 61 13.38 5.09 11.92
N LYS A 62 13.75 4.10 12.75
CA LYS A 62 14.65 3.00 12.35
C LYS A 62 14.09 2.19 11.19
N LEU A 63 12.83 1.78 11.30
CA LEU A 63 12.18 0.95 10.27
C LEU A 63 11.88 1.73 9.00
N ASN A 64 11.60 3.04 9.09
CA ASN A 64 11.45 3.88 7.90
C ASN A 64 12.75 3.97 7.09
N VAL A 65 13.87 4.31 7.76
CA VAL A 65 15.17 4.43 7.06
C VAL A 65 15.60 3.09 6.48
N ARG A 66 15.43 1.98 7.23
CA ARG A 66 15.75 0.63 6.76
C ARG A 66 14.89 0.25 5.55
N GLY A 67 13.58 0.44 5.63
CA GLY A 67 12.64 0.12 4.53
C GLY A 67 12.89 0.96 3.28
N ASN A 68 13.24 2.24 3.42
CA ASN A 68 13.66 3.09 2.31
C ASN A 68 14.89 2.50 1.59
N GLN A 69 15.90 2.06 2.35
CA GLN A 69 17.12 1.45 1.80
C GLN A 69 16.86 0.13 1.07
N MET A 70 15.85 -0.63 1.50
CA MET A 70 15.50 -1.91 0.89
C MET A 70 14.70 -1.75 -0.41
N MET A 71 13.94 -0.66 -0.56
CA MET A 71 12.88 -0.51 -1.55
C MET A 71 13.36 -0.68 -3.00
N GLU A 72 14.51 -0.08 -3.34
CA GLU A 72 15.02 -0.13 -4.73
C GLU A 72 15.42 -1.55 -5.14
N GLN A 73 16.13 -2.29 -4.27
CA GLN A 73 16.50 -3.67 -4.56
C GLN A 73 15.27 -4.57 -4.59
N LEU A 74 14.37 -4.41 -3.61
CA LEU A 74 13.13 -5.17 -3.54
C LEU A 74 12.25 -4.98 -4.79
N SER A 75 12.20 -3.75 -5.33
CA SER A 75 11.44 -3.47 -6.55
C SER A 75 12.01 -4.19 -7.78
N LYS A 76 13.32 -4.37 -7.85
CA LYS A 76 13.99 -5.12 -8.92
C LYS A 76 13.78 -6.62 -8.77
N ASP A 77 13.92 -7.14 -7.55
CA ASP A 77 13.77 -8.58 -7.26
C ASP A 77 12.32 -9.05 -7.48
N LEU A 78 11.35 -8.25 -7.08
CA LEU A 78 9.93 -8.60 -7.13
C LEU A 78 9.17 -7.97 -8.30
N ASP A 79 9.85 -7.21 -9.15
CA ASP A 79 9.31 -6.62 -10.39
C ASP A 79 8.02 -5.83 -10.13
N PHE A 80 8.13 -4.75 -9.36
CA PHE A 80 7.06 -3.79 -9.13
C PHE A 80 7.51 -2.35 -9.36
N PRO A 81 6.60 -1.45 -9.81
CA PRO A 81 6.96 -0.07 -10.13
C PRO A 81 7.40 0.72 -8.90
N PHE A 82 8.62 1.25 -8.96
CA PHE A 82 9.22 2.17 -8.00
C PHE A 82 10.03 3.24 -8.72
N LYS A 83 10.03 4.46 -8.20
CA LYS A 83 10.84 5.57 -8.73
C LYS A 83 11.39 6.41 -7.59
N LYS A 84 12.70 6.54 -7.53
CA LYS A 84 13.41 7.45 -6.62
C LYS A 84 13.36 8.87 -7.21
N ASN A 85 12.30 9.62 -6.90
CA ASN A 85 12.07 10.96 -7.44
C ASN A 85 12.45 12.09 -6.48
N GLY A 86 12.73 11.77 -5.20
CA GLY A 86 13.01 12.74 -4.16
C GLY A 86 11.77 13.45 -3.61
N SER A 87 11.93 14.10 -2.47
CA SER A 87 10.89 14.92 -1.86
C SER A 87 11.41 16.29 -1.41
N LEU A 88 10.50 17.25 -1.36
CA LEU A 88 10.72 18.61 -0.88
C LEU A 88 9.75 18.92 0.24
N VAL A 89 10.23 19.39 1.39
CA VAL A 89 9.39 19.99 2.45
C VAL A 89 9.51 21.49 2.33
N VAL A 90 8.44 22.14 1.88
CA VAL A 90 8.45 23.55 1.53
C VAL A 90 8.21 24.42 2.75
N CYS A 91 9.09 25.39 2.98
CA CYS A 91 8.97 26.45 3.94
C CYS A 91 8.51 27.72 3.21
N LEU A 92 7.35 28.26 3.58
CA LEU A 92 6.77 29.44 2.90
C LEU A 92 7.26 30.76 3.48
N HIS A 93 7.66 30.79 4.77
CA HIS A 93 8.03 32.01 5.46
C HIS A 93 9.41 31.89 6.11
N GLU A 94 10.18 32.99 6.14
CA GLU A 94 11.50 33.02 6.75
C GLU A 94 11.46 32.69 8.25
N GLU A 95 10.39 33.11 8.95
CA GLU A 95 10.15 32.84 10.37
C GLU A 95 10.04 31.34 10.70
N ASP A 96 9.70 30.50 9.73
CA ASP A 96 9.59 29.05 9.90
C ASP A 96 10.91 28.29 9.64
N MET A 97 11.98 28.98 9.26
CA MET A 97 13.30 28.36 9.03
C MET A 97 13.83 27.56 10.20
N PRO A 98 13.63 27.96 11.48
CA PRO A 98 14.03 27.12 12.62
C PRO A 98 13.36 25.74 12.61
N ASN A 99 12.10 25.63 12.21
CA ASN A 99 11.35 24.37 12.10
C ASN A 99 11.92 23.50 10.98
N LEU A 100 12.25 24.12 9.83
CA LEU A 100 12.88 23.43 8.70
C LEU A 100 14.26 22.88 9.10
N GLN A 101 15.05 23.69 9.82
CA GLN A 101 16.37 23.27 10.32
C GLN A 101 16.26 22.14 11.34
N ALA A 102 15.26 22.18 12.22
CA ALA A 102 15.01 21.11 13.19
C ALA A 102 14.67 19.78 12.47
N LEU A 103 13.86 19.86 11.40
CA LEU A 103 13.52 18.70 10.58
C LEU A 103 14.77 18.14 9.85
N TYR A 104 15.62 19.00 9.33
CA TYR A 104 16.91 18.60 8.72
C TYR A 104 17.78 17.88 9.76
N ASN A 105 17.97 18.45 10.94
CA ASN A 105 18.81 17.88 12.01
C ASN A 105 18.29 16.50 12.45
N ARG A 106 16.96 16.37 12.60
CA ARG A 106 16.30 15.10 12.91
C ARG A 106 16.57 14.05 11.82
N GLY A 107 16.43 14.43 10.54
CA GLY A 107 16.72 13.53 9.43
C GLY A 107 18.18 13.06 9.41
N VAL A 108 19.13 13.94 9.70
CA VAL A 108 20.56 13.59 9.84
C VAL A 108 20.77 12.61 11.00
N ALA A 109 20.15 12.86 12.15
CA ALA A 109 20.22 11.99 13.33
C ALA A 109 19.62 10.61 13.06
N ASN A 110 18.53 10.54 12.29
CA ASN A 110 17.91 9.29 11.83
C ASN A 110 18.73 8.54 10.76
N GLY A 111 19.82 9.14 10.25
CA GLY A 111 20.71 8.52 9.27
C GLY A 111 20.26 8.67 7.81
N VAL A 112 19.34 9.61 7.53
CA VAL A 112 18.93 9.95 6.15
C VAL A 112 20.11 10.57 5.39
N LYS A 113 20.40 10.03 4.21
CA LYS A 113 21.55 10.47 3.39
C LYS A 113 21.19 11.64 2.48
N GLU A 114 22.21 12.47 2.18
CA GLU A 114 22.16 13.51 1.13
C GLU A 114 21.09 14.59 1.35
N LEU A 115 20.60 14.80 2.60
CA LEU A 115 19.69 15.88 2.91
C LEU A 115 20.33 17.24 2.63
N ARG A 116 19.58 18.17 2.06
CA ARG A 116 20.00 19.55 1.82
C ARG A 116 18.85 20.52 2.06
N ILE A 117 19.16 21.71 2.57
CA ILE A 117 18.25 22.85 2.55
C ILE A 117 18.53 23.64 1.28
N LEU A 118 17.53 23.76 0.41
CA LEU A 118 17.57 24.56 -0.81
C LEU A 118 17.07 25.96 -0.54
N ASN A 119 17.73 26.96 -1.12
CA ASN A 119 17.21 28.32 -1.15
C ASN A 119 16.12 28.49 -2.22
N CYS A 120 15.43 29.62 -2.20
CA CYS A 120 14.32 29.91 -3.11
C CYS A 120 14.69 29.76 -4.61
N LYS A 121 15.90 30.15 -5.00
CA LYS A 121 16.36 30.06 -6.40
C LYS A 121 16.53 28.60 -6.83
N GLU A 122 17.26 27.80 -6.06
CA GLU A 122 17.48 26.37 -6.30
C GLU A 122 16.14 25.60 -6.33
N LEU A 123 15.23 25.95 -5.41
CA LEU A 123 13.90 25.35 -5.33
C LEU A 123 13.07 25.62 -6.59
N LYS A 124 13.03 26.87 -7.08
CA LYS A 124 12.28 27.25 -8.29
C LYS A 124 12.90 26.68 -9.58
N GLU A 125 14.22 26.49 -9.61
CA GLU A 125 14.88 25.81 -10.71
C GLU A 125 14.53 24.32 -10.74
N MET A 126 14.41 23.68 -9.57
CA MET A 126 14.05 22.25 -9.44
C MET A 126 12.57 21.99 -9.70
N GLU A 127 11.69 22.87 -9.20
CA GLU A 127 10.22 22.77 -9.32
C GLU A 127 9.60 24.11 -9.73
N PRO A 128 9.44 24.38 -11.03
CA PRO A 128 8.95 25.66 -11.52
C PRO A 128 7.51 26.02 -11.08
N ASN A 129 6.70 25.01 -10.75
CA ASN A 129 5.34 25.18 -10.30
C ASN A 129 5.20 25.32 -8.77
N ILE A 130 6.31 25.42 -8.04
CA ILE A 130 6.25 25.70 -6.60
C ILE A 130 5.63 27.08 -6.34
N SER A 131 4.99 27.28 -5.20
CA SER A 131 4.43 28.55 -4.77
C SER A 131 5.43 29.69 -4.89
N ASP A 132 4.97 30.87 -5.35
CA ASP A 132 5.82 32.06 -5.41
C ASP A 132 6.24 32.56 -4.02
N GLN A 133 5.50 32.18 -2.95
CA GLN A 133 5.81 32.47 -1.55
C GLN A 133 6.88 31.54 -0.97
N ALA A 134 7.29 30.48 -1.66
CA ALA A 134 8.27 29.53 -1.15
C ALA A 134 9.62 30.18 -0.88
N TYR A 135 10.05 30.16 0.38
CA TYR A 135 11.30 30.76 0.86
C TYR A 135 12.47 29.78 0.79
N ALA A 136 12.26 28.55 1.24
CA ALA A 136 13.26 27.46 1.26
C ALA A 136 12.57 26.10 1.20
N ALA A 137 13.36 25.02 1.05
CA ALA A 137 12.86 23.67 1.21
C ALA A 137 13.92 22.70 1.73
N LEU A 138 13.51 21.71 2.51
CA LEU A 138 14.32 20.52 2.79
C LEU A 138 14.19 19.56 1.63
N TYR A 139 15.26 19.26 0.94
CA TYR A 139 15.35 18.27 -0.14
C TYR A 139 15.89 16.95 0.39
N ALA A 140 15.14 15.88 0.17
CA ALA A 140 15.51 14.50 0.51
C ALA A 140 15.55 13.65 -0.78
N PRO A 141 16.72 13.48 -1.41
CA PRO A 141 16.86 12.77 -2.70
C PRO A 141 16.59 11.26 -2.59
N THR A 142 16.67 10.68 -1.39
CA THR A 142 16.42 9.25 -1.15
C THR A 142 14.94 8.89 -1.09
N ALA A 143 14.03 9.88 -0.99
CA ALA A 143 12.60 9.64 -1.07
C ALA A 143 12.19 9.16 -2.47
N GLY A 144 11.07 8.44 -2.54
CA GLY A 144 10.55 7.91 -3.79
C GLY A 144 9.03 7.75 -3.79
N ILE A 145 8.54 7.23 -4.90
CA ILE A 145 7.14 6.84 -5.11
C ILE A 145 7.07 5.39 -5.56
N VAL A 146 6.04 4.67 -5.16
CA VAL A 146 5.86 3.24 -5.44
C VAL A 146 4.43 2.95 -5.84
N CYS A 147 4.20 1.85 -6.58
CA CYS A 147 2.85 1.32 -6.70
C CYS A 147 2.51 0.52 -5.43
N PRO A 148 1.61 1.01 -4.55
CA PRO A 148 1.33 0.35 -3.28
C PRO A 148 0.64 -1.01 -3.48
N PHE A 149 -0.16 -1.14 -4.54
CA PHE A 149 -0.80 -2.41 -4.90
C PHE A 149 0.23 -3.47 -5.29
N ASN A 150 1.11 -3.13 -6.23
CA ASN A 150 2.09 -4.09 -6.73
C ASN A 150 3.16 -4.42 -5.68
N LEU A 151 3.52 -3.50 -4.78
CA LEU A 151 4.41 -3.79 -3.65
C LEU A 151 3.82 -4.87 -2.74
N ASP A 152 2.57 -4.70 -2.32
CA ASP A 152 1.87 -5.64 -1.44
C ASP A 152 1.66 -7.01 -2.13
N ILE A 153 1.04 -6.99 -3.34
CA ILE A 153 0.79 -8.19 -4.14
C ILE A 153 2.08 -8.95 -4.44
N ALA A 154 3.17 -8.24 -4.77
CA ALA A 154 4.45 -8.87 -5.09
C ALA A 154 5.04 -9.64 -3.90
N MET A 155 4.97 -9.07 -2.70
CA MET A 155 5.43 -9.75 -1.48
C MET A 155 4.55 -10.95 -1.15
N ALA A 156 3.22 -10.81 -1.27
CA ALA A 156 2.28 -11.90 -1.01
C ALA A 156 2.45 -13.06 -2.01
N GLU A 157 2.53 -12.77 -3.33
CA GLU A 157 2.76 -13.78 -4.35
C GLU A 157 4.11 -14.50 -4.14
N ASN A 158 5.16 -13.75 -3.80
CA ASN A 158 6.47 -14.36 -3.52
C ASN A 158 6.41 -15.24 -2.27
N ALA A 159 5.70 -14.86 -1.21
CA ALA A 159 5.47 -15.71 -0.05
C ALA A 159 4.71 -16.98 -0.43
N ASN A 160 3.67 -16.87 -1.27
CA ASN A 160 2.85 -18.01 -1.69
C ASN A 160 3.62 -19.04 -2.51
N VAL A 161 4.42 -18.61 -3.50
CA VAL A 161 5.29 -19.53 -4.27
C VAL A 161 6.36 -20.20 -3.40
N ASN A 162 6.72 -19.61 -2.28
CA ASN A 162 7.61 -20.18 -1.28
C ASN A 162 6.88 -20.96 -0.17
N GLY A 163 5.59 -21.28 -0.37
CA GLY A 163 4.85 -22.24 0.44
C GLY A 163 4.03 -21.65 1.59
N VAL A 164 3.87 -20.31 1.69
CA VAL A 164 2.92 -19.71 2.62
C VAL A 164 1.50 -19.84 2.07
N GLU A 165 0.61 -20.41 2.86
CA GLU A 165 -0.81 -20.52 2.51
C GLU A 165 -1.52 -19.17 2.70
N PHE A 166 -2.53 -18.86 1.85
CA PHE A 166 -3.40 -17.71 2.00
C PHE A 166 -4.86 -18.17 2.04
N LYS A 167 -5.60 -17.73 3.05
CA LYS A 167 -7.02 -18.01 3.24
C LYS A 167 -7.78 -16.69 3.20
N PHE A 168 -8.39 -16.44 2.05
CA PHE A 168 -9.24 -15.27 1.80
C PHE A 168 -10.68 -15.54 2.23
N ASP A 169 -11.51 -14.50 2.27
CA ASP A 169 -12.90 -14.56 2.71
C ASP A 169 -13.02 -15.21 4.11
N THR A 170 -11.97 -15.05 4.93
CA THR A 170 -11.82 -15.74 6.21
C THR A 170 -11.58 -14.71 7.32
N GLU A 171 -12.66 -14.33 8.00
CA GLU A 171 -12.62 -13.35 9.09
C GLU A 171 -12.34 -14.02 10.43
N VAL A 172 -11.28 -13.56 11.11
CA VAL A 172 -11.02 -13.96 12.51
C VAL A 172 -12.02 -13.29 13.43
N THR A 173 -12.73 -14.11 14.20
CA THR A 173 -13.79 -13.67 15.12
C THR A 173 -13.39 -13.76 16.59
N ASP A 174 -12.54 -14.74 16.96
CA ASP A 174 -12.10 -14.95 18.34
C ASP A 174 -10.74 -15.63 18.38
N LEU A 175 -10.00 -15.42 19.47
CA LEU A 175 -8.67 -16.00 19.74
C LEU A 175 -8.66 -16.61 21.14
N LYS A 176 -8.25 -17.88 21.24
CA LYS A 176 -8.17 -18.59 22.52
C LYS A 176 -6.77 -19.18 22.71
N PRO A 177 -6.14 -18.98 23.88
CA PRO A 177 -4.93 -19.68 24.20
C PRO A 177 -5.21 -21.18 24.38
N ILE A 178 -4.28 -22.01 23.93
CA ILE A 178 -4.24 -23.46 24.15
C ILE A 178 -2.86 -23.86 24.70
N ASP A 179 -2.68 -25.10 25.13
CA ASP A 179 -1.44 -25.55 25.81
C ASP A 179 -0.16 -25.21 25.02
N GLU A 180 -0.19 -25.33 23.69
CA GLU A 180 0.97 -25.09 22.83
C GLU A 180 0.68 -24.03 21.75
N GLY A 181 0.05 -22.91 22.10
CA GLY A 181 -0.19 -21.80 21.17
C GLY A 181 -1.60 -21.24 21.22
N TRP A 182 -2.24 -21.14 20.05
CA TRP A 182 -3.50 -20.42 19.87
C TRP A 182 -4.49 -21.18 19.00
N GLU A 183 -5.77 -21.13 19.39
CA GLU A 183 -6.88 -21.52 18.56
C GLU A 183 -7.55 -20.27 18.01
N ILE A 184 -7.64 -20.18 16.68
CA ILE A 184 -8.16 -19.03 15.93
C ILE A 184 -9.52 -19.41 15.36
N HIS A 185 -10.56 -18.80 15.86
CA HIS A 185 -11.93 -18.99 15.37
C HIS A 185 -12.19 -18.03 14.22
N THR A 186 -12.79 -18.52 13.15
CA THR A 186 -13.12 -17.73 11.96
C THR A 186 -14.54 -18.08 11.48
N ASN A 187 -15.08 -17.27 10.57
CA ASN A 187 -16.32 -17.58 9.85
C ASN A 187 -16.22 -18.86 8.99
N ASN A 188 -15.00 -19.33 8.67
CA ASN A 188 -14.72 -20.49 7.81
C ASN A 188 -14.01 -21.65 8.54
N GLY A 189 -14.26 -21.78 9.86
CA GLY A 189 -13.72 -22.86 10.67
C GLY A 189 -12.72 -22.39 11.71
N VAL A 190 -12.05 -23.37 12.34
CA VAL A 190 -11.13 -23.15 13.46
C VAL A 190 -9.73 -23.62 13.04
N PHE A 191 -8.72 -22.80 13.32
CA PHE A 191 -7.33 -23.06 13.01
C PHE A 191 -6.50 -23.08 14.29
N GLN A 192 -5.44 -23.89 14.32
CA GLN A 192 -4.50 -23.92 15.44
C GLN A 192 -3.10 -23.55 14.95
N THR A 193 -2.40 -22.76 15.76
CA THR A 193 -1.04 -22.28 15.48
C THR A 193 -0.21 -22.12 16.75
N ARG A 194 1.11 -22.22 16.63
CA ARG A 194 2.02 -21.96 17.75
C ARG A 194 2.19 -20.46 18.01
N TYR A 195 2.23 -19.66 16.93
CA TYR A 195 2.39 -18.22 17.01
C TYR A 195 1.33 -17.50 16.16
N VAL A 196 0.87 -16.36 16.64
CA VAL A 196 0.00 -15.44 15.92
C VAL A 196 0.78 -14.17 15.64
N VAL A 197 0.70 -13.64 14.42
CA VAL A 197 1.13 -12.28 14.08
C VAL A 197 -0.09 -11.45 13.77
N ASN A 198 -0.33 -10.41 14.55
CA ASN A 198 -1.45 -9.49 14.42
C ASN A 198 -1.06 -8.34 13.48
N ALA A 199 -1.32 -8.48 12.18
CA ALA A 199 -1.10 -7.46 11.16
C ALA A 199 -2.43 -6.90 10.61
N ALA A 200 -3.45 -6.79 11.47
CA ALA A 200 -4.83 -6.47 11.09
C ALA A 200 -5.10 -4.97 10.85
N GLY A 201 -4.06 -4.14 10.73
CA GLY A 201 -4.19 -2.71 10.39
C GLY A 201 -5.05 -1.95 11.40
N VAL A 202 -6.10 -1.28 10.95
CA VAL A 202 -7.01 -0.52 11.85
C VAL A 202 -7.77 -1.37 12.85
N TYR A 203 -7.76 -2.69 12.69
CA TYR A 203 -8.37 -3.65 13.62
C TYR A 203 -7.38 -4.35 14.54
N ALA A 204 -6.11 -3.97 14.53
CA ALA A 204 -5.10 -4.66 15.33
C ALA A 204 -5.38 -4.53 16.85
N ASP A 205 -5.94 -3.44 17.30
CA ASP A 205 -6.39 -3.26 18.69
C ASP A 205 -7.50 -4.24 19.10
N LYS A 206 -8.40 -4.60 18.17
CA LYS A 206 -9.45 -5.62 18.44
C LYS A 206 -8.83 -6.94 18.88
N PHE A 207 -7.81 -7.41 18.14
CA PHE A 207 -7.17 -8.70 18.41
C PHE A 207 -6.21 -8.63 19.61
N HIS A 208 -5.43 -7.56 19.71
CA HIS A 208 -4.62 -7.31 20.91
C HIS A 208 -5.47 -7.32 22.18
N ASN A 209 -6.58 -6.61 22.15
CA ASN A 209 -7.48 -6.47 23.32
C ASN A 209 -8.26 -7.75 23.67
N MET A 210 -8.31 -8.74 22.78
CA MET A 210 -8.84 -10.08 23.12
C MET A 210 -7.88 -10.87 24.00
N VAL A 211 -6.58 -10.67 23.88
CA VAL A 211 -5.56 -11.55 24.44
C VAL A 211 -4.73 -10.92 25.57
N SER A 212 -4.68 -9.60 25.68
CA SER A 212 -3.90 -8.85 26.65
C SER A 212 -4.79 -8.10 27.65
N GLU A 213 -4.33 -7.97 28.89
CA GLU A 213 -4.96 -7.10 29.91
C GLU A 213 -4.61 -5.63 29.67
N LYS A 214 -3.41 -5.34 29.13
CA LYS A 214 -2.99 -4.00 28.70
C LYS A 214 -3.68 -3.66 27.40
N LYS A 215 -4.66 -2.77 27.45
CA LYS A 215 -5.41 -2.41 26.22
C LYS A 215 -4.67 -1.36 25.41
N ILE A 216 -4.74 -1.49 24.09
CA ILE A 216 -4.33 -0.46 23.15
C ILE A 216 -5.56 0.09 22.43
N HIS A 217 -5.45 1.28 21.87
CA HIS A 217 -6.52 1.91 21.11
C HIS A 217 -5.99 2.42 19.77
N ILE A 218 -6.69 2.06 18.70
CA ILE A 218 -6.40 2.52 17.35
C ILE A 218 -7.57 3.35 16.85
N THR A 219 -7.32 4.64 16.68
CA THR A 219 -8.24 5.58 16.04
C THR A 219 -8.02 5.57 14.53
N PRO A 220 -9.04 5.25 13.72
CA PRO A 220 -8.92 5.40 12.28
C PRO A 220 -8.73 6.87 11.90
N ARG A 221 -7.57 7.22 11.36
CA ARG A 221 -7.29 8.58 10.88
C ARG A 221 -7.47 8.65 9.38
N ARG A 222 -8.62 9.19 8.96
CA ARG A 222 -9.01 9.28 7.55
C ARG A 222 -8.19 10.33 6.82
N GLY A 223 -7.70 9.94 5.64
CA GLY A 223 -7.08 10.82 4.68
C GLY A 223 -7.83 10.82 3.37
N ASP A 224 -8.43 11.95 2.99
CA ASP A 224 -9.09 12.16 1.71
C ASP A 224 -8.07 12.59 0.65
N TYR A 225 -8.25 12.10 -0.59
CA TYR A 225 -7.36 12.35 -1.72
C TYR A 225 -8.11 12.73 -2.97
N CYS A 226 -7.51 13.58 -3.80
CA CYS A 226 -7.86 13.80 -5.20
C CYS A 226 -6.79 13.17 -6.10
N LEU A 227 -7.20 12.37 -7.09
CA LEU A 227 -6.33 11.82 -8.13
C LEU A 227 -6.64 12.48 -9.46
N LEU A 228 -5.61 13.03 -10.10
CA LEU A 228 -5.71 13.68 -11.40
C LEU A 228 -5.23 12.75 -12.51
N ASP A 229 -5.69 13.03 -13.72
CA ASP A 229 -5.31 12.30 -14.95
C ASP A 229 -3.80 12.33 -15.22
N LYS A 230 -3.29 11.41 -16.01
CA LYS A 230 -1.87 11.35 -16.42
C LYS A 230 -1.39 12.61 -17.12
N SER A 231 -2.28 13.36 -17.79
CA SER A 231 -1.94 14.65 -18.39
C SER A 231 -1.52 15.72 -17.36
N ALA A 232 -1.87 15.54 -16.08
CA ALA A 232 -1.41 16.38 -14.97
C ALA A 232 -0.11 15.88 -14.31
N GLY A 233 0.34 14.68 -14.61
CA GLY A 233 1.39 14.00 -13.85
C GLY A 233 2.78 14.63 -13.92
N SER A 234 3.05 15.46 -14.92
CA SER A 234 4.29 16.23 -15.06
C SER A 234 4.26 17.60 -14.38
N HIS A 235 3.16 17.93 -13.68
CA HIS A 235 2.97 19.24 -13.04
C HIS A 235 4.03 19.50 -11.96
N VAL A 236 4.40 18.48 -11.20
CA VAL A 236 5.58 18.46 -10.31
C VAL A 236 6.41 17.21 -10.57
N SER A 237 7.71 17.29 -10.33
CA SER A 237 8.66 16.17 -10.54
C SER A 237 8.99 15.46 -9.23
N LYS A 238 8.98 16.18 -8.12
CA LYS A 238 9.25 15.70 -6.74
C LYS A 238 7.94 15.55 -5.97
N THR A 239 8.00 14.82 -4.85
CA THR A 239 6.93 14.85 -3.87
C THR A 239 7.05 16.13 -3.06
N ILE A 240 6.03 16.99 -3.11
CA ILE A 240 6.00 18.28 -2.42
C ILE A 240 5.19 18.12 -1.13
N PHE A 241 5.81 18.36 0.02
CA PHE A 241 5.16 18.43 1.33
C PHE A 241 5.13 19.88 1.82
N ALA A 242 4.11 20.23 2.59
CA ALA A 242 4.15 21.42 3.43
C ALA A 242 5.04 21.16 4.64
N LEU A 243 5.72 22.20 5.14
CA LEU A 243 6.40 22.12 6.42
C LEU A 243 5.37 21.85 7.54
N PRO A 244 5.59 20.85 8.40
CA PRO A 244 4.71 20.60 9.55
C PRO A 244 4.52 21.85 10.41
N GLY A 245 3.29 22.20 10.70
CA GLY A 245 2.93 23.41 11.44
C GLY A 245 1.61 23.25 12.17
N LYS A 246 0.90 24.35 12.37
CA LYS A 246 -0.40 24.40 13.06
C LYS A 246 -1.43 23.36 12.55
N TYR A 247 -1.31 22.93 11.31
CA TYR A 247 -2.22 21.98 10.66
C TYR A 247 -1.62 20.58 10.49
N GLY A 248 -0.59 20.20 11.27
CA GLY A 248 0.10 18.92 11.16
C GLY A 248 1.03 18.84 9.94
N LYS A 249 1.18 17.63 9.34
CA LYS A 249 2.07 17.36 8.20
C LYS A 249 1.64 18.04 6.88
N GLY A 250 0.48 18.67 6.85
CA GLY A 250 -0.07 19.33 5.65
C GLY A 250 -0.48 18.37 4.53
N ILE A 251 -0.96 18.95 3.43
CA ILE A 251 -1.34 18.25 2.21
C ILE A 251 -0.11 18.15 1.30
N LEU A 252 0.12 16.98 0.72
CA LEU A 252 1.16 16.80 -0.30
C LEU A 252 0.60 16.95 -1.72
N VAL A 253 1.48 17.29 -2.65
CA VAL A 253 1.28 17.20 -4.10
C VAL A 253 2.40 16.33 -4.65
N ALA A 254 2.06 15.22 -5.31
CA ALA A 254 3.07 14.28 -5.81
C ALA A 254 2.68 13.67 -7.15
N PRO A 255 3.67 13.39 -8.03
CA PRO A 255 3.42 12.50 -9.15
C PRO A 255 3.24 11.07 -8.60
N THR A 256 2.49 10.23 -9.29
CA THR A 256 2.46 8.80 -9.02
C THR A 256 3.46 8.07 -9.94
N VAL A 257 3.87 6.86 -9.56
CA VAL A 257 4.78 6.06 -10.38
C VAL A 257 4.21 5.73 -11.78
N HIS A 258 2.89 5.80 -11.92
CA HIS A 258 2.19 5.57 -13.19
C HIS A 258 1.84 6.86 -13.96
N GLY A 259 2.33 8.02 -13.50
CA GLY A 259 2.20 9.28 -14.22
C GLY A 259 0.94 10.10 -13.93
N ASN A 260 0.13 9.74 -12.92
CA ASN A 260 -0.93 10.59 -12.41
C ASN A 260 -0.38 11.66 -11.44
N LEU A 261 -1.18 12.65 -11.07
CA LEU A 261 -0.91 13.57 -9.97
C LEU A 261 -1.86 13.27 -8.82
N ILE A 262 -1.35 13.21 -7.59
CA ILE A 262 -2.13 12.98 -6.38
C ILE A 262 -2.03 14.19 -5.45
N LEU A 263 -3.16 14.60 -4.88
CA LEU A 263 -3.28 15.61 -3.85
C LEU A 263 -3.86 14.98 -2.59
N GLY A 264 -3.38 15.34 -1.44
CA GLY A 264 -3.84 14.81 -0.16
C GLY A 264 -2.66 14.38 0.72
N PRO A 265 -2.91 13.70 1.83
CA PRO A 265 -4.22 13.46 2.42
C PRO A 265 -4.63 14.52 3.44
N THR A 266 -5.91 14.52 3.80
CA THR A 266 -6.37 15.08 5.07
C THR A 266 -5.91 14.21 6.25
N ALA A 267 -6.16 14.66 7.49
CA ALA A 267 -5.90 13.88 8.70
C ALA A 267 -7.06 14.13 9.67
N ILE A 268 -8.10 13.32 9.56
CA ILE A 268 -9.35 13.48 10.30
C ILE A 268 -9.59 12.21 11.10
N ASP A 269 -9.59 12.31 12.42
CA ASP A 269 -9.90 11.20 13.31
C ASP A 269 -11.40 10.90 13.24
N ILE A 270 -11.75 9.63 13.08
CA ILE A 270 -13.11 9.14 13.01
C ILE A 270 -13.25 7.88 13.88
N GLU A 271 -14.48 7.52 14.24
CA GLU A 271 -14.72 6.30 15.02
C GLU A 271 -14.93 5.07 14.13
N ASP A 272 -15.49 5.28 12.94
CA ASP A 272 -15.84 4.19 12.02
C ASP A 272 -14.61 3.63 11.30
N LYS A 273 -14.23 2.38 11.63
CA LYS A 273 -13.14 1.65 11.01
C LYS A 273 -13.41 1.22 9.56
N GLU A 274 -14.63 1.41 9.06
CA GLU A 274 -15.02 1.21 7.65
C GLU A 274 -15.28 2.55 6.92
N GLY A 275 -15.11 3.70 7.59
CA GLY A 275 -15.42 5.04 7.09
C GLY A 275 -14.51 5.54 5.97
N THR A 276 -14.49 4.87 4.83
CA THR A 276 -13.66 5.18 3.66
C THR A 276 -14.33 6.10 2.63
N ASN A 277 -15.48 6.69 2.96
CA ASN A 277 -16.11 7.71 2.13
C ASN A 277 -15.34 9.02 2.19
N THR A 278 -15.18 9.71 1.05
CA THR A 278 -14.70 11.09 0.99
C THR A 278 -15.81 12.06 1.40
N THR A 279 -15.42 13.24 1.91
CA THR A 279 -16.34 14.30 2.23
C THR A 279 -16.02 15.55 1.42
N ARG A 280 -17.03 16.40 1.18
CA ARG A 280 -16.83 17.67 0.48
C ARG A 280 -15.82 18.54 1.23
N GLU A 281 -15.99 18.67 2.53
CA GLU A 281 -15.11 19.45 3.40
C GLU A 281 -13.67 18.95 3.35
N GLY A 282 -13.48 17.61 3.34
CA GLY A 282 -12.16 16.99 3.22
C GLY A 282 -11.52 17.26 1.87
N LEU A 283 -12.27 17.15 0.77
CA LEU A 283 -11.77 17.43 -0.58
C LEU A 283 -11.49 18.91 -0.79
N ASP A 284 -12.34 19.82 -0.31
CA ASP A 284 -12.12 21.26 -0.36
C ASP A 284 -10.83 21.64 0.40
N GLN A 285 -10.60 21.04 1.59
CA GLN A 285 -9.36 21.21 2.36
C GLN A 285 -8.12 20.69 1.60
N VAL A 286 -8.24 19.54 0.90
CA VAL A 286 -7.15 19.00 0.07
C VAL A 286 -6.75 20.00 -1.01
N ILE A 287 -7.71 20.56 -1.72
CA ILE A 287 -7.47 21.52 -2.82
C ILE A 287 -6.84 22.80 -2.28
N GLU A 288 -7.48 23.43 -1.30
CA GLU A 288 -7.04 24.71 -0.73
C GLU A 288 -5.58 24.65 -0.23
N ARG A 289 -5.24 23.59 0.51
CA ARG A 289 -3.89 23.45 1.08
C ARG A 289 -2.85 23.01 0.05
N ALA A 290 -3.23 22.26 -0.97
CA ALA A 290 -2.31 21.90 -2.06
C ALA A 290 -1.88 23.16 -2.83
N GLU A 291 -2.81 24.10 -3.10
CA GLU A 291 -2.56 25.36 -3.81
C GLU A 291 -1.65 26.33 -3.02
N MET A 292 -1.53 26.17 -1.70
CA MET A 292 -0.57 26.95 -0.90
C MET A 292 0.88 26.66 -1.29
N ASN A 293 1.21 25.40 -1.63
CA ASN A 293 2.58 24.97 -1.92
C ASN A 293 2.87 24.86 -3.42
N VAL A 294 1.86 24.57 -4.25
CA VAL A 294 2.01 24.35 -5.69
C VAL A 294 0.98 25.18 -6.42
N LYS A 295 1.42 26.05 -7.32
CA LYS A 295 0.56 26.92 -8.11
C LYS A 295 0.01 26.25 -9.35
N ASN A 296 -1.13 26.76 -9.85
CA ASN A 296 -1.74 26.38 -11.13
C ASN A 296 -2.07 24.89 -11.25
N ILE A 297 -2.43 24.23 -10.17
CA ILE A 297 -2.83 22.82 -10.20
C ILE A 297 -4.01 22.63 -11.15
N PRO A 298 -3.94 21.70 -12.14
CA PRO A 298 -4.99 21.56 -13.14
C PRO A 298 -6.21 20.77 -12.61
N LEU A 299 -6.95 21.34 -11.66
CA LEU A 299 -8.05 20.70 -10.92
C LEU A 299 -9.17 20.14 -11.82
N ARG A 300 -9.34 20.68 -13.05
CA ARG A 300 -10.31 20.13 -14.03
C ARG A 300 -9.93 18.72 -14.51
N GLN A 301 -8.75 18.26 -14.20
CA GLN A 301 -8.25 16.93 -14.56
C GLN A 301 -8.41 15.91 -13.42
N VAL A 302 -9.10 16.24 -12.33
CA VAL A 302 -9.48 15.27 -11.30
C VAL A 302 -10.36 14.19 -11.93
N ILE A 303 -9.94 12.94 -11.82
CA ILE A 303 -10.64 11.77 -12.37
C ILE A 303 -11.34 10.95 -11.30
N THR A 304 -10.88 11.01 -10.05
CA THR A 304 -11.50 10.33 -8.91
C THR A 304 -11.03 10.92 -7.58
N SER A 305 -11.78 10.64 -6.53
CA SER A 305 -11.37 10.84 -5.14
C SER A 305 -11.49 9.52 -4.38
N PHE A 306 -10.71 9.38 -3.32
CA PHE A 306 -10.76 8.23 -2.43
C PHE A 306 -10.30 8.61 -1.04
N ALA A 307 -10.61 7.78 -0.05
CA ALA A 307 -10.09 7.93 1.31
C ALA A 307 -9.47 6.63 1.81
N GLY A 308 -8.50 6.77 2.70
CA GLY A 308 -7.86 5.66 3.41
C GLY A 308 -7.74 5.94 4.89
N LEU A 309 -7.74 4.87 5.69
CA LEU A 309 -7.70 4.94 7.15
C LEU A 309 -6.32 4.54 7.66
N ARG A 310 -5.60 5.47 8.30
CA ARG A 310 -4.36 5.15 9.02
C ARG A 310 -4.71 4.54 10.37
N ALA A 311 -3.96 3.52 10.76
CA ALA A 311 -4.09 2.87 12.06
C ALA A 311 -3.32 3.70 13.13
N HIS A 312 -3.89 4.86 13.51
CA HIS A 312 -3.26 5.75 14.49
C HIS A 312 -3.44 5.21 15.89
N GLU A 313 -2.34 4.85 16.54
CA GLU A 313 -2.30 4.38 17.92
C GLU A 313 -1.99 5.57 18.83
N ASP A 314 -2.57 5.60 20.05
CA ASP A 314 -2.53 6.73 20.96
C ASP A 314 -1.10 7.16 21.36
N GLY A 315 -0.15 6.23 21.43
CA GLY A 315 1.27 6.49 21.70
C GLY A 315 2.05 7.02 20.50
N HIS A 316 1.44 7.04 19.31
CA HIS A 316 2.07 7.48 18.06
C HIS A 316 3.40 6.76 17.75
N GLU A 317 3.46 5.45 17.99
CA GLU A 317 4.60 4.60 17.69
C GLU A 317 4.14 3.26 17.08
N PHE A 318 5.03 2.57 16.39
CA PHE A 318 4.77 1.21 15.93
C PHE A 318 4.89 0.23 17.09
N LEU A 319 3.87 -0.57 17.30
CA LEU A 319 3.85 -1.63 18.29
C LEU A 319 4.22 -2.96 17.62
N ILE A 320 5.49 -3.36 17.70
CA ILE A 320 5.99 -4.57 17.05
C ILE A 320 6.74 -5.42 18.07
N GLY A 321 6.24 -6.60 18.33
CA GLY A 321 6.85 -7.54 19.27
C GLY A 321 5.87 -8.46 19.94
N GLU A 322 6.37 -9.41 20.72
CA GLU A 322 5.53 -10.31 21.51
C GLU A 322 4.86 -9.54 22.64
N VAL A 323 3.56 -9.75 22.79
CA VAL A 323 2.75 -9.14 23.85
C VAL A 323 3.13 -9.79 25.19
N GLU A 324 3.44 -8.96 26.20
CA GLU A 324 4.06 -9.39 27.47
C GLU A 324 3.23 -10.45 28.20
N ASP A 325 1.92 -10.30 28.23
CA ASP A 325 0.97 -11.17 28.92
C ASP A 325 0.23 -12.17 27.99
N ALA A 326 0.63 -12.20 26.69
CA ALA A 326 0.06 -13.11 25.69
C ALA A 326 1.17 -13.84 24.91
N LYS A 327 1.81 -14.82 25.55
CA LYS A 327 2.92 -15.57 24.95
C LYS A 327 2.54 -16.20 23.61
N GLY A 328 3.39 -16.02 22.60
CA GLY A 328 3.17 -16.52 21.24
C GLY A 328 2.28 -15.61 20.39
N PHE A 329 1.80 -14.48 20.94
CA PHE A 329 1.07 -13.45 20.20
C PHE A 329 1.99 -12.25 19.93
N ILE A 330 2.22 -11.94 18.66
CA ILE A 330 3.15 -10.89 18.21
C ILE A 330 2.32 -9.79 17.55
N ASP A 331 2.38 -8.59 18.09
CA ASP A 331 1.79 -7.43 17.45
C ASP A 331 2.63 -6.92 16.28
N CYS A 332 1.93 -6.43 15.29
CA CYS A 332 2.37 -5.55 14.23
C CYS A 332 1.27 -4.48 14.08
N ALA A 333 1.09 -3.69 15.14
CA ALA A 333 -0.03 -2.78 15.36
C ALA A 333 0.42 -1.32 15.33
N GLY A 334 -0.53 -0.39 15.20
CA GLY A 334 -0.22 1.05 15.13
C GLY A 334 0.56 1.45 13.87
N ILE A 335 0.51 0.64 12.82
CA ILE A 335 1.29 0.88 11.59
C ILE A 335 0.59 1.92 10.72
N GLU A 336 0.81 3.18 11.06
CA GLU A 336 0.40 4.34 10.28
C GLU A 336 1.54 4.84 9.34
N SER A 337 1.52 6.08 8.86
CA SER A 337 2.65 6.65 8.09
C SER A 337 3.90 6.81 8.99
N PRO A 338 5.06 6.26 8.55
CA PRO A 338 5.45 5.81 7.21
C PRO A 338 5.36 4.28 6.95
N GLY A 339 4.32 3.61 7.40
CA GLY A 339 4.16 2.15 7.38
C GLY A 339 4.41 1.49 6.01
N LEU A 340 3.94 2.09 4.90
CA LEU A 340 4.19 1.53 3.56
C LEU A 340 5.69 1.43 3.26
N THR A 341 6.46 2.45 3.59
CA THR A 341 7.92 2.45 3.44
C THR A 341 8.57 1.44 4.37
N SER A 342 8.08 1.37 5.60
CA SER A 342 8.66 0.54 6.66
C SER A 342 8.34 -0.95 6.52
N ALA A 343 7.30 -1.30 5.73
CA ALA A 343 6.77 -2.66 5.67
C ALA A 343 7.81 -3.74 5.39
N PRO A 344 8.75 -3.60 4.44
CA PRO A 344 9.80 -4.60 4.23
C PRO A 344 10.68 -4.81 5.48
N ALA A 345 11.04 -3.73 6.17
CA ALA A 345 11.83 -3.79 7.40
C ALA A 345 11.02 -4.33 8.60
N ILE A 346 9.71 -4.07 8.64
CA ILE A 346 8.79 -4.68 9.60
C ILE A 346 8.78 -6.20 9.40
N GLY A 347 8.66 -6.66 8.16
CA GLY A 347 8.72 -8.09 7.83
C GLY A 347 10.02 -8.75 8.29
N GLU A 348 11.19 -8.11 8.04
CA GLU A 348 12.49 -8.59 8.54
C GLU A 348 12.48 -8.69 10.07
N MET A 349 11.98 -7.67 10.78
CA MET A 349 11.97 -7.63 12.24
C MET A 349 11.09 -8.74 12.83
N VAL A 350 9.86 -8.90 12.34
CA VAL A 350 8.93 -9.94 12.82
C VAL A 350 9.47 -11.35 12.52
N ALA A 351 10.01 -11.55 11.31
CA ALA A 351 10.63 -12.83 10.96
C ALA A 351 11.85 -13.15 11.84
N GLN A 352 12.65 -12.15 12.21
CA GLN A 352 13.79 -12.33 13.12
C GLN A 352 13.34 -12.71 14.52
N ILE A 353 12.29 -12.06 15.07
CA ILE A 353 11.69 -12.42 16.36
C ILE A 353 11.25 -13.91 16.35
N LEU A 354 10.55 -14.34 15.31
CA LEU A 354 10.07 -15.70 15.18
C LEU A 354 11.21 -16.69 14.95
N LYS A 355 12.23 -16.31 14.17
CA LYS A 355 13.45 -17.14 13.95
C LYS A 355 14.14 -17.48 15.27
N GLU A 356 14.31 -16.48 16.14
CA GLU A 356 14.95 -16.68 17.46
C GLU A 356 14.11 -17.55 18.40
N LYS A 357 12.78 -17.33 18.40
CA LYS A 357 11.87 -18.11 19.27
C LYS A 357 11.71 -19.58 18.85
N MET A 358 11.81 -19.86 17.56
CA MET A 358 11.53 -21.17 16.99
C MET A 358 12.81 -21.89 16.50
N ASN A 359 13.97 -21.23 16.52
CA ASN A 359 15.23 -21.72 15.92
C ASN A 359 15.04 -22.14 14.45
N LEU A 360 14.41 -21.25 13.64
CA LEU A 360 14.08 -21.56 12.26
C LEU A 360 15.32 -21.72 11.37
N GLU A 361 15.34 -22.80 10.58
CA GLU A 361 16.33 -23.07 9.56
C GLU A 361 15.96 -22.39 8.23
N GLU A 362 16.95 -21.88 7.51
CA GLU A 362 16.74 -21.31 6.18
C GLU A 362 16.44 -22.40 5.14
N LYS A 363 15.61 -22.08 4.15
CA LYS A 363 15.38 -22.93 2.99
C LYS A 363 16.52 -22.77 1.98
N GLU A 364 16.98 -23.89 1.43
CA GLU A 364 17.97 -23.90 0.34
C GLU A 364 17.36 -23.50 -1.01
N ASP A 365 16.07 -23.77 -1.19
CA ASP A 365 15.31 -23.60 -2.44
C ASP A 365 14.44 -22.33 -2.44
N PHE A 366 14.74 -21.34 -1.58
CA PHE A 366 14.00 -20.10 -1.53
C PHE A 366 14.08 -19.32 -2.85
N ILE A 367 12.91 -19.06 -3.46
CA ILE A 367 12.77 -18.28 -4.67
C ILE A 367 12.72 -16.79 -4.29
N ALA A 368 13.84 -16.09 -4.45
CA ALA A 368 13.98 -14.68 -4.03
C ALA A 368 13.29 -13.68 -4.96
N THR A 369 13.05 -14.07 -6.21
CA THR A 369 12.57 -13.18 -7.27
C THR A 369 11.15 -13.53 -7.72
N ARG A 370 10.49 -12.53 -8.33
CA ARG A 370 9.17 -12.67 -8.93
C ARG A 370 9.14 -11.89 -10.24
N LYS A 371 8.28 -12.30 -11.19
CA LYS A 371 7.92 -11.49 -12.35
C LYS A 371 6.54 -10.88 -12.18
N GLY A 372 6.41 -9.58 -12.43
CA GLY A 372 5.14 -8.86 -12.50
C GLY A 372 4.28 -9.27 -13.69
N VAL A 373 3.09 -8.69 -13.78
CA VAL A 373 2.28 -8.76 -15.00
C VAL A 373 3.06 -8.04 -16.11
N LEU A 374 3.27 -8.72 -17.23
CA LEU A 374 3.99 -8.14 -18.36
C LEU A 374 3.20 -6.97 -18.96
N ASP A 375 3.79 -5.76 -18.92
CA ASP A 375 3.23 -4.58 -19.60
C ASP A 375 3.81 -4.47 -21.01
N PRO A 376 3.03 -4.73 -22.08
CA PRO A 376 3.51 -4.65 -23.46
C PRO A 376 3.98 -3.25 -23.87
N ASN A 377 3.60 -2.20 -23.11
CA ASN A 377 4.03 -0.83 -23.39
C ASN A 377 5.50 -0.59 -23.05
N THR A 378 6.11 -1.46 -22.26
CA THR A 378 7.54 -1.40 -21.92
C THR A 378 8.43 -2.08 -22.97
N LEU A 379 7.84 -2.84 -23.89
CA LEU A 379 8.54 -3.58 -24.95
C LEU A 379 8.80 -2.70 -26.18
N SER A 380 9.87 -3.01 -26.91
CA SER A 380 10.09 -2.49 -28.27
C SER A 380 8.95 -2.95 -29.21
N LYS A 381 8.85 -2.30 -30.36
CA LYS A 381 7.84 -2.67 -31.37
C LYS A 381 8.02 -4.11 -31.86
N GLU A 382 9.25 -4.52 -32.06
CA GLU A 382 9.64 -5.86 -32.52
C GLU A 382 9.30 -6.92 -31.47
N GLU A 383 9.67 -6.71 -30.21
CA GLU A 383 9.34 -7.61 -29.09
C GLU A 383 7.83 -7.74 -28.90
N ARG A 384 7.09 -6.62 -29.00
CA ARG A 384 5.61 -6.64 -28.93
C ARG A 384 4.99 -7.43 -30.09
N MET A 385 5.52 -7.29 -31.29
CA MET A 385 5.04 -8.08 -32.43
C MET A 385 5.27 -9.58 -32.25
N GLU A 386 6.41 -9.99 -31.73
CA GLU A 386 6.69 -11.40 -31.42
C GLU A 386 5.78 -11.90 -30.27
N LEU A 387 5.60 -11.10 -29.21
CA LEU A 387 4.67 -11.43 -28.15
C LEU A 387 3.23 -11.67 -28.67
N ILE A 388 2.74 -10.79 -29.55
CA ILE A 388 1.40 -10.93 -30.13
C ILE A 388 1.28 -12.16 -31.06
N LYS A 389 2.34 -12.54 -31.76
CA LYS A 389 2.33 -13.78 -32.55
C LYS A 389 2.23 -15.03 -31.67
N GLU A 390 2.96 -15.03 -30.55
CA GLU A 390 2.94 -16.14 -29.59
C GLU A 390 1.66 -16.17 -28.76
N LYS A 391 1.19 -15.00 -28.32
CA LYS A 391 0.05 -14.80 -27.42
C LYS A 391 -0.86 -13.70 -27.99
N PRO A 392 -1.81 -14.03 -28.88
CA PRO A 392 -2.65 -13.06 -29.60
C PRO A 392 -3.46 -12.14 -28.69
N GLU A 393 -3.79 -12.58 -27.48
CA GLU A 393 -4.52 -11.81 -26.46
C GLU A 393 -3.80 -10.52 -26.04
N TYR A 394 -2.46 -10.43 -26.17
CA TYR A 394 -1.71 -9.20 -25.95
C TYR A 394 -1.89 -8.16 -27.07
N GLY A 395 -2.50 -8.55 -28.19
CA GLY A 395 -2.90 -7.63 -29.27
C GLY A 395 -4.28 -6.98 -29.06
N ASN A 396 -5.08 -7.47 -28.11
CA ASN A 396 -6.45 -7.00 -27.87
C ASN A 396 -6.49 -6.02 -26.68
N ILE A 397 -6.65 -4.71 -26.98
CA ILE A 397 -6.71 -3.66 -25.94
C ILE A 397 -8.13 -3.61 -25.34
N ILE A 398 -8.24 -3.90 -24.06
CA ILE A 398 -9.48 -3.87 -23.28
C ILE A 398 -9.69 -2.51 -22.61
N CYS A 399 -8.70 -2.02 -21.88
CA CYS A 399 -8.76 -0.71 -21.25
C CYS A 399 -7.98 0.33 -22.06
N ARG A 400 -8.69 1.18 -22.83
CA ARG A 400 -8.05 2.19 -23.69
C ARG A 400 -7.42 3.34 -22.93
N CYS A 401 -7.94 3.69 -21.75
CA CYS A 401 -7.39 4.79 -20.94
C CYS A 401 -5.99 4.46 -20.36
N GLU A 402 -5.78 3.20 -19.97
CA GLU A 402 -4.54 2.69 -19.39
C GLU A 402 -3.76 1.80 -20.38
N MET A 403 -4.29 1.58 -21.57
CA MET A 403 -3.71 0.73 -22.64
C MET A 403 -3.49 -0.74 -22.22
N VAL A 404 -4.36 -1.26 -21.33
CA VAL A 404 -4.27 -2.64 -20.82
C VAL A 404 -4.89 -3.62 -21.80
N THR A 405 -4.17 -4.68 -22.08
CA THR A 405 -4.56 -5.75 -23.01
C THR A 405 -5.32 -6.88 -22.31
N GLU A 406 -5.96 -7.74 -23.10
CA GLU A 406 -6.58 -8.98 -22.63
C GLU A 406 -5.54 -9.92 -22.00
N GLY A 407 -4.36 -10.04 -22.60
CA GLY A 407 -3.26 -10.87 -22.08
C GLY A 407 -2.80 -10.47 -20.68
N GLU A 408 -2.70 -9.16 -20.39
CA GLU A 408 -2.41 -8.67 -19.04
C GLU A 408 -3.50 -9.04 -18.03
N ILE A 409 -4.77 -8.95 -18.44
CA ILE A 409 -5.91 -9.31 -17.58
C ILE A 409 -5.91 -10.82 -17.31
N MET A 410 -5.65 -11.64 -18.32
CA MET A 410 -5.54 -13.10 -18.17
C MET A 410 -4.37 -13.49 -17.25
N ASP A 411 -3.20 -12.86 -17.42
CA ASP A 411 -2.07 -13.07 -16.51
C ASP A 411 -2.44 -12.70 -15.06
N ALA A 412 -3.08 -11.55 -14.86
CA ALA A 412 -3.53 -11.11 -13.54
C ALA A 412 -4.52 -12.08 -12.87
N ILE A 413 -5.31 -12.82 -13.64
CA ILE A 413 -6.26 -13.81 -13.13
C ILE A 413 -5.57 -15.16 -12.82
N ASN A 414 -4.67 -15.60 -13.71
CA ASN A 414 -4.13 -16.97 -13.70
C ASN A 414 -2.82 -17.13 -12.89
N ARG A 415 -2.27 -16.04 -12.33
CA ARG A 415 -1.04 -16.06 -11.56
C ARG A 415 -1.27 -16.52 -10.10
N PRO A 416 -0.21 -16.82 -9.32
CA PRO A 416 -0.35 -17.07 -7.89
C PRO A 416 -1.13 -15.95 -7.19
N LEU A 417 -2.09 -16.30 -6.32
CA LEU A 417 -3.02 -15.36 -5.71
C LEU A 417 -3.75 -14.48 -6.75
N GLY A 418 -4.20 -15.08 -7.85
CA GLY A 418 -4.81 -14.38 -8.98
C GLY A 418 -6.08 -13.60 -8.64
N ALA A 419 -6.37 -12.58 -9.44
CA ALA A 419 -7.53 -11.72 -9.29
C ALA A 419 -8.86 -12.49 -9.43
N LYS A 420 -9.79 -12.23 -8.50
CA LYS A 420 -11.13 -12.85 -8.52
C LYS A 420 -12.24 -11.87 -8.88
N SER A 421 -12.00 -10.57 -8.80
CA SER A 421 -12.94 -9.48 -9.00
C SER A 421 -12.40 -8.41 -9.96
N LEU A 422 -13.25 -7.46 -10.32
CA LEU A 422 -12.84 -6.30 -11.12
C LEU A 422 -11.76 -5.46 -10.43
N ASP A 423 -11.88 -5.24 -9.12
CA ASP A 423 -10.88 -4.48 -8.36
C ASP A 423 -9.59 -5.30 -8.15
N GLY A 424 -9.68 -6.64 -8.10
CA GLY A 424 -8.51 -7.51 -8.13
C GLY A 424 -7.69 -7.38 -9.41
N VAL A 425 -8.36 -7.37 -10.57
CA VAL A 425 -7.73 -7.09 -11.88
C VAL A 425 -7.16 -5.68 -11.90
N LYS A 426 -7.94 -4.69 -11.46
CA LYS A 426 -7.55 -3.27 -11.42
C LYS A 426 -6.27 -3.04 -10.62
N ARG A 427 -6.13 -3.67 -9.45
CA ARG A 427 -4.91 -3.54 -8.61
C ARG A 427 -3.66 -4.13 -9.27
N ARG A 428 -3.80 -5.15 -10.13
CA ARG A 428 -2.68 -5.83 -10.79
C ARG A 428 -2.29 -5.20 -12.13
N THR A 429 -3.27 -4.70 -12.90
CA THR A 429 -3.08 -4.25 -14.29
C THR A 429 -3.38 -2.78 -14.52
N ARG A 430 -4.07 -2.09 -13.60
CA ARG A 430 -4.64 -0.76 -13.75
C ARG A 430 -5.87 -0.67 -14.68
N ALA A 431 -6.39 -1.77 -15.22
CA ALA A 431 -7.64 -1.75 -15.98
C ALA A 431 -8.77 -1.11 -15.15
N GLY A 432 -9.36 -0.04 -15.66
CA GLY A 432 -10.40 0.73 -14.97
C GLY A 432 -9.92 1.91 -14.12
N MET A 433 -8.60 2.19 -14.03
CA MET A 433 -8.05 3.32 -13.26
C MET A 433 -7.95 4.64 -14.04
N GLY A 434 -8.15 4.62 -15.35
CA GLY A 434 -8.04 5.82 -16.19
C GLY A 434 -9.25 6.74 -16.08
N ARG A 435 -9.25 7.83 -16.86
CA ARG A 435 -10.24 8.92 -16.78
C ARG A 435 -11.71 8.52 -16.85
N CYS A 436 -12.05 7.39 -17.49
CA CYS A 436 -13.43 6.91 -17.57
C CYS A 436 -13.85 6.08 -16.36
N GLN A 437 -12.94 5.78 -15.43
CA GLN A 437 -13.18 5.04 -14.17
C GLN A 437 -13.99 3.75 -14.42
N ALA A 438 -13.47 2.89 -15.33
CA ALA A 438 -14.03 1.60 -15.73
C ALA A 438 -15.33 1.66 -16.58
N GLY A 439 -15.83 2.84 -16.93
CA GLY A 439 -17.10 2.99 -17.65
C GLY A 439 -17.21 2.25 -18.99
N PHE A 440 -16.07 1.92 -19.64
CA PHE A 440 -16.07 1.20 -20.93
C PHE A 440 -15.45 -0.20 -20.85
N CYS A 441 -14.47 -0.43 -20.00
CA CYS A 441 -13.76 -1.72 -19.95
C CYS A 441 -14.41 -2.77 -19.05
N SER A 442 -15.28 -2.38 -18.09
CA SER A 442 -15.88 -3.30 -17.12
C SER A 442 -16.59 -4.51 -17.76
N PRO A 443 -17.47 -4.38 -18.77
CA PRO A 443 -18.16 -5.53 -19.33
C PRO A 443 -17.18 -6.55 -19.92
N ARG A 444 -16.17 -6.08 -20.66
CA ARG A 444 -15.16 -6.97 -21.24
C ARG A 444 -14.26 -7.62 -20.19
N THR A 445 -13.89 -6.86 -19.14
CA THR A 445 -13.13 -7.43 -18.02
C THR A 445 -13.95 -8.48 -17.28
N MET A 446 -15.26 -8.28 -17.11
CA MET A 446 -16.15 -9.27 -16.52
C MET A 446 -16.25 -10.54 -17.36
N GLU A 447 -16.38 -10.41 -18.69
CA GLU A 447 -16.40 -11.55 -19.61
C GLU A 447 -15.11 -12.39 -19.50
N ILE A 448 -13.96 -11.72 -19.46
CA ILE A 448 -12.65 -12.38 -19.29
C ILE A 448 -12.57 -13.07 -17.92
N LEU A 449 -12.95 -12.39 -16.83
CA LEU A 449 -13.00 -12.97 -15.49
C LEU A 449 -13.90 -14.20 -15.44
N ALA A 450 -15.11 -14.12 -15.99
CA ALA A 450 -16.06 -15.23 -16.00
C ALA A 450 -15.51 -16.44 -16.80
N ARG A 451 -14.90 -16.17 -17.94
CA ARG A 451 -14.28 -17.19 -18.80
C ARG A 451 -13.11 -17.88 -18.10
N GLU A 452 -12.13 -17.11 -17.60
CA GLU A 452 -10.91 -17.66 -17.01
C GLU A 452 -11.18 -18.37 -15.67
N ARG A 453 -12.18 -17.91 -14.90
CA ARG A 453 -12.58 -18.53 -13.62
C ARG A 453 -13.63 -19.64 -13.79
N HIS A 454 -14.15 -19.85 -14.99
CA HIS A 454 -15.23 -20.82 -15.29
C HIS A 454 -16.48 -20.60 -14.41
N VAL A 455 -16.87 -19.34 -14.22
CA VAL A 455 -18.05 -18.95 -13.45
C VAL A 455 -19.00 -18.11 -14.29
N SER A 456 -20.24 -17.96 -13.83
CA SER A 456 -21.22 -17.10 -14.47
C SER A 456 -20.85 -15.61 -14.32
N MET A 457 -21.25 -14.78 -15.29
CA MET A 457 -21.16 -13.31 -15.17
C MET A 457 -21.88 -12.76 -13.92
N PHE A 458 -22.93 -13.46 -13.44
CA PHE A 458 -23.67 -13.11 -12.22
C PHE A 458 -22.89 -13.37 -10.93
N GLU A 459 -21.79 -14.12 -11.01
CA GLU A 459 -20.91 -14.39 -9.86
C GLU A 459 -19.75 -13.41 -9.77
N ILE A 460 -19.51 -12.63 -10.84
CA ILE A 460 -18.44 -11.64 -10.85
C ILE A 460 -18.82 -10.45 -9.96
N THR A 461 -17.93 -10.15 -9.02
CA THR A 461 -18.08 -9.03 -8.09
C THR A 461 -17.19 -7.85 -8.50
N LYS A 462 -17.51 -6.67 -7.98
CA LYS A 462 -16.64 -5.51 -8.06
C LYS A 462 -15.40 -5.69 -7.17
N SER A 463 -15.59 -6.15 -5.91
CA SER A 463 -14.54 -6.21 -4.87
C SER A 463 -14.83 -7.28 -3.80
N GLY A 464 -15.33 -8.45 -4.19
CA GLY A 464 -15.74 -9.52 -3.27
C GLY A 464 -17.10 -9.31 -2.61
N GLY A 465 -17.46 -10.20 -1.71
CA GLY A 465 -18.72 -10.17 -0.96
C GLY A 465 -19.94 -10.02 -1.87
N ASP A 466 -20.87 -9.18 -1.47
CA ASP A 466 -22.13 -8.91 -2.18
C ASP A 466 -22.01 -7.80 -3.25
N SER A 467 -20.80 -7.40 -3.64
CA SER A 467 -20.58 -6.30 -4.60
C SER A 467 -20.83 -6.70 -6.07
N LYS A 468 -21.89 -7.46 -6.33
CA LYS A 468 -22.29 -7.89 -7.68
C LYS A 468 -22.71 -6.70 -8.53
N ILE A 469 -22.27 -6.68 -9.80
CA ILE A 469 -22.64 -5.65 -10.77
C ILE A 469 -23.85 -6.07 -11.59
N VAL A 470 -23.93 -7.35 -11.94
CA VAL A 470 -25.07 -7.93 -12.69
C VAL A 470 -25.82 -8.87 -11.76
N THR A 471 -27.10 -8.61 -11.54
CA THR A 471 -27.93 -9.34 -10.60
C THR A 471 -29.06 -10.17 -11.25
N GLY A 472 -29.25 -10.02 -12.57
CA GLY A 472 -30.25 -10.74 -13.33
C GLY A 472 -30.32 -10.27 -14.79
N THR A 473 -31.11 -10.94 -15.61
CA THR A 473 -31.40 -10.56 -17.00
C THR A 473 -32.69 -9.76 -17.09
N ASN A 474 -32.75 -8.78 -17.98
CA ASN A 474 -33.91 -7.91 -18.13
C ASN A 474 -35.13 -8.63 -18.80
N LYS A 475 -34.95 -9.87 -19.28
CA LYS A 475 -35.94 -10.60 -20.06
C LYS A 475 -36.50 -11.85 -19.39
N ASP A 476 -35.96 -12.23 -18.22
CA ASP A 476 -36.45 -13.43 -17.51
C ASP A 476 -37.80 -13.22 -16.83
N SER A 477 -38.35 -12.01 -16.89
CA SER A 477 -39.69 -11.65 -16.36
C SER A 477 -40.72 -11.41 -17.47
N LEU A 478 -40.38 -11.68 -18.73
CA LEU A 478 -41.28 -11.68 -19.90
C LEU A 478 -41.61 -13.10 -20.33
#